data_89a5570941e1e83877bd966516fadba6
#
_entry.id   89a5570941e1e83877bd966516fadba6
#
_cell.length_a   1.000
_cell.length_b   1.000
_cell.length_c   1.000
_cell.angle_alpha   90.00
_cell.angle_beta   90.00
_cell.angle_gamma   90.00
#
_symmetry.space_group_name_H-M   'P 1'
#
loop_
_entity.id
_entity.type
_entity.pdbx_description
1 polymer ?
#
loop_
_entity_poly.entity_id
_entity_poly.type
_entity_poly.pdbx_seq_one_letter_code
_entity_poly.pdbx_strand_id
1 'polypeptide(L)'
;MDSDFQHPPSAVGGIYSKLEEGADLCIGVREERTALSPVRWLASWTAHYLAVQTLWLRNKKRSGDIMSGLFGGRTEIFKDVISRNSSEFEMKGFKALYDLMKFAPEDLRIGETEFEFGTRQGGESKLSSDVILSLLRQSEPFGKTLAKLVKKAL
;
A
#
# COMPACT_ATOMS: atom_id res chain seq x y z
N MET A 1 -1.32 9.96 -4.93
CA MET A 1 -2.29 9.61 -6.01
C MET A 1 -1.49 9.32 -7.27
N ASP A 2 -1.80 8.20 -7.93
CA ASP A 2 -1.19 7.89 -9.23
C ASP A 2 -1.74 8.80 -10.34
N SER A 3 -0.94 9.04 -11.40
CA SER A 3 -1.27 9.96 -12.49
C SER A 3 -1.83 9.26 -13.74
N ASP A 4 -2.39 8.06 -13.59
CA ASP A 4 -2.92 7.22 -14.68
C ASP A 4 -4.44 7.34 -14.88
N PHE A 5 -5.05 8.33 -14.23
CA PHE A 5 -6.50 8.61 -14.23
C PHE A 5 -7.39 7.50 -13.64
N GLN A 6 -6.81 6.51 -12.98
CA GLN A 6 -7.59 5.48 -12.27
C GLN A 6 -8.15 5.98 -10.94
N HIS A 7 -7.57 7.05 -10.38
CA HIS A 7 -8.03 7.68 -9.15
C HIS A 7 -8.81 8.96 -9.50
N PRO A 8 -10.12 9.03 -9.20
CA PRO A 8 -10.90 10.21 -9.51
C PRO A 8 -10.47 11.40 -8.63
N PRO A 9 -10.33 12.61 -9.20
CA PRO A 9 -9.97 13.81 -8.43
C PRO A 9 -10.93 14.10 -7.26
N SER A 10 -12.21 13.72 -7.39
CA SER A 10 -13.23 13.86 -6.34
C SER A 10 -12.87 13.10 -5.06
N ALA A 11 -12.15 11.98 -5.15
CA ALA A 11 -11.72 11.21 -3.98
C ALA A 11 -10.73 11.98 -3.08
N VAL A 12 -10.06 13.01 -3.60
CA VAL A 12 -9.19 13.89 -2.80
C VAL A 12 -9.99 14.65 -1.74
N GLY A 13 -11.22 15.05 -2.05
CA GLY A 13 -12.13 15.68 -1.09
C GLY A 13 -12.44 14.79 0.11
N GLY A 14 -12.69 13.50 -0.13
CA GLY A 14 -12.93 12.52 0.94
C GLY A 14 -11.70 12.33 1.84
N ILE A 15 -10.50 12.30 1.25
CA ILE A 15 -9.25 12.24 2.02
C ILE A 15 -9.10 13.49 2.90
N TYR A 16 -9.33 14.68 2.33
CA TYR A 16 -9.22 15.93 3.06
C TYR A 16 -10.20 15.99 4.24
N SER A 17 -11.46 15.62 4.02
CA SER A 17 -12.46 15.58 5.08
C SER A 17 -12.06 14.69 6.25
N LYS A 18 -11.51 13.51 5.98
CA LYS A 18 -11.03 12.59 7.02
C LYS A 18 -9.85 13.15 7.82
N LEU A 19 -8.98 13.90 7.18
CA LEU A 19 -7.87 14.59 7.86
C LEU A 19 -8.37 15.73 8.75
N GLU A 20 -9.40 16.48 8.32
CA GLU A 20 -10.06 17.52 9.13
C GLU A 20 -10.81 16.89 10.33
N GLU A 21 -11.42 15.72 10.17
CA GLU A 21 -12.04 14.94 11.27
C GLU A 21 -11.01 14.41 12.28
N GLY A 22 -9.72 14.61 12.02
CA GLY A 22 -8.64 14.30 12.94
C GLY A 22 -7.87 13.03 12.62
N ALA A 23 -8.03 12.42 11.43
CA ALA A 23 -7.13 11.36 10.99
C ALA A 23 -5.72 11.90 10.76
N ASP A 24 -4.72 11.06 10.98
CA ASP A 24 -3.31 11.35 10.72
C ASP A 24 -2.91 10.87 9.32
N LEU A 25 -3.54 9.80 8.86
CA LEU A 25 -3.42 9.20 7.54
C LEU A 25 -4.82 8.83 7.05
N CYS A 26 -5.17 9.19 5.82
CA CYS A 26 -6.38 8.71 5.16
C CYS A 26 -6.03 7.91 3.92
N ILE A 27 -6.67 6.75 3.75
CA ILE A 27 -6.42 5.79 2.68
C ILE A 27 -7.67 5.67 1.83
N GLY A 28 -7.49 5.81 0.51
CA GLY A 28 -8.55 5.49 -0.44
C GLY A 28 -8.68 3.97 -0.58
N VAL A 29 -9.88 3.45 -0.34
CA VAL A 29 -10.22 2.04 -0.47
C VAL A 29 -11.06 1.85 -1.72
N ARG A 30 -10.67 0.91 -2.57
CA ARG A 30 -11.41 0.61 -3.81
C ARG A 30 -12.71 -0.13 -3.51
N GLU A 31 -13.82 0.36 -3.99
CA GLU A 31 -15.14 -0.28 -3.84
C GLU A 31 -15.19 -1.67 -4.48
N GLU A 32 -14.62 -1.82 -5.68
CA GLU A 32 -14.60 -3.09 -6.38
C GLU A 32 -13.18 -3.52 -6.79
N ARG A 33 -12.86 -4.81 -6.57
CA ARG A 33 -11.62 -5.46 -7.00
C ARG A 33 -11.82 -6.42 -8.17
N THR A 34 -12.95 -6.32 -8.88
CA THR A 34 -13.44 -7.34 -9.82
C THR A 34 -12.74 -7.38 -11.18
N ALA A 35 -11.97 -6.36 -11.55
CA ALA A 35 -11.38 -6.23 -12.89
C ALA A 35 -10.03 -6.97 -13.09
N LEU A 36 -9.61 -7.84 -12.17
CA LEU A 36 -8.31 -8.52 -12.26
C LEU A 36 -8.46 -9.93 -12.82
N SER A 37 -7.51 -10.35 -13.71
CA SER A 37 -7.41 -11.77 -14.08
C SER A 37 -7.17 -12.65 -12.83
N PRO A 38 -7.58 -13.94 -12.82
CA PRO A 38 -7.48 -14.81 -11.65
C PRO A 38 -6.07 -14.88 -11.04
N VAL A 39 -5.03 -14.91 -11.88
CA VAL A 39 -3.62 -14.93 -11.45
C VAL A 39 -3.24 -13.62 -10.76
N ARG A 40 -3.65 -12.49 -11.33
CA ARG A 40 -3.39 -11.17 -10.75
C ARG A 40 -4.18 -10.95 -9.46
N TRP A 41 -5.41 -11.44 -9.40
CA TRP A 41 -6.23 -11.41 -8.20
C TRP A 41 -5.55 -12.19 -7.07
N LEU A 42 -5.10 -13.43 -7.35
CA LEU A 42 -4.39 -14.26 -6.37
C LEU A 42 -3.08 -13.61 -5.89
N ALA A 43 -2.28 -13.07 -6.82
CA ALA A 43 -1.04 -12.37 -6.47
C ALA A 43 -1.29 -11.11 -5.62
N SER A 44 -2.28 -10.31 -5.97
CA SER A 44 -2.68 -9.12 -5.21
C SER A 44 -3.20 -9.48 -3.82
N TRP A 45 -4.02 -10.54 -3.72
CA TRP A 45 -4.54 -11.02 -2.45
C TRP A 45 -3.44 -11.56 -1.53
N THR A 46 -2.52 -12.36 -2.08
CA THR A 46 -1.36 -12.88 -1.34
C THR A 46 -0.48 -11.75 -0.83
N ALA A 47 -0.19 -10.75 -1.68
CA ALA A 47 0.60 -9.58 -1.30
C ALA A 47 -0.07 -8.79 -0.18
N HIS A 48 -1.38 -8.55 -0.29
CA HIS A 48 -2.17 -7.88 0.74
C HIS A 48 -2.13 -8.66 2.07
N TYR A 49 -2.37 -9.96 2.03
CA TYR A 49 -2.36 -10.82 3.22
C TYR A 49 -1.00 -10.79 3.94
N LEU A 50 0.10 -10.92 3.19
CA LEU A 50 1.45 -10.86 3.75
C LEU A 50 1.75 -9.49 4.36
N ALA A 51 1.31 -8.42 3.73
CA ALA A 51 1.46 -7.07 4.26
C ALA A 51 0.66 -6.88 5.55
N VAL A 52 -0.61 -7.32 5.58
CA VAL A 52 -1.46 -7.31 6.81
C VAL A 52 -0.81 -8.09 7.92
N GLN A 53 -0.30 -9.29 7.64
CA GLN A 53 0.37 -10.14 8.63
C GLN A 53 1.62 -9.45 9.20
N THR A 54 2.42 -8.82 8.35
CA THR A 54 3.62 -8.08 8.80
C THR A 54 3.25 -6.90 9.71
N LEU A 55 2.21 -6.14 9.35
CA LEU A 55 1.72 -5.04 10.19
C LEU A 55 1.18 -5.55 11.52
N TRP A 56 0.48 -6.68 11.51
CA TRP A 56 -0.02 -7.31 12.72
C TRP A 56 1.11 -7.74 13.66
N LEU A 57 2.15 -8.42 13.14
CA LEU A 57 3.32 -8.84 13.92
C LEU A 57 4.10 -7.65 14.50
N ARG A 58 4.03 -6.48 13.87
CA ARG A 58 4.65 -5.25 14.33
C ARG A 58 3.74 -4.38 15.19
N ASN A 59 2.59 -4.88 15.58
CA ASN A 59 1.57 -4.12 16.33
C ASN A 59 1.15 -2.81 15.64
N LYS A 60 1.11 -2.79 14.30
CA LYS A 60 0.73 -1.62 13.51
C LYS A 60 -0.73 -1.65 13.09
N LYS A 61 -1.29 -0.46 12.88
CA LYS A 61 -2.66 -0.30 12.33
C LYS A 61 -2.75 -0.93 10.93
N ARG A 62 -3.95 -1.34 10.57
CA ARG A 62 -4.29 -1.99 9.29
C ARG A 62 -5.33 -1.19 8.56
N SER A 63 -5.43 -1.37 7.25
CA SER A 63 -6.43 -0.76 6.39
C SER A 63 -7.00 -1.80 5.42
N GLY A 64 -8.16 -1.52 4.88
CA GLY A 64 -8.81 -2.33 3.86
C GLY A 64 -8.01 -2.42 2.55
N ASP A 65 -7.21 -1.40 2.21
CA ASP A 65 -6.35 -1.40 1.03
C ASP A 65 -4.94 -0.83 1.31
N ILE A 66 -4.09 -1.65 1.92
CA ILE A 66 -2.70 -1.28 2.27
C ILE A 66 -1.83 -1.00 1.04
N MET A 67 -2.25 -1.48 -0.13
CA MET A 67 -1.54 -1.30 -1.38
C MET A 67 -2.14 -0.19 -2.25
N SER A 68 -3.02 0.63 -1.68
CA SER A 68 -3.63 1.74 -2.38
C SER A 68 -2.60 2.77 -2.84
N GLY A 69 -2.70 3.20 -4.09
CA GLY A 69 -1.96 4.36 -4.63
C GLY A 69 -2.61 5.70 -4.27
N LEU A 70 -3.80 5.68 -3.66
CA LEU A 70 -4.51 6.87 -3.23
C LEU A 70 -4.49 6.98 -1.70
N PHE A 71 -3.69 7.88 -1.17
CA PHE A 71 -3.64 8.20 0.25
C PHE A 71 -3.13 9.61 0.47
N GLY A 72 -3.42 10.17 1.62
CA GLY A 72 -2.95 11.46 2.09
C GLY A 72 -2.79 11.45 3.60
N GLY A 73 -2.00 12.38 4.13
CA GLY A 73 -1.77 12.41 5.57
C GLY A 73 -1.02 13.66 6.01
N ARG A 74 -0.82 13.77 7.32
CA ARG A 74 -0.10 14.90 7.93
C ARG A 74 1.38 14.85 7.54
N THR A 75 1.84 15.93 6.94
CA THR A 75 3.21 16.05 6.42
C THR A 75 4.28 15.79 7.48
N GLU A 76 4.03 16.22 8.71
CA GLU A 76 4.95 16.06 9.83
C GLU A 76 5.20 14.58 10.15
N ILE A 77 4.14 13.76 10.15
CA ILE A 77 4.22 12.31 10.39
C ILE A 77 5.01 11.64 9.27
N PHE A 78 4.73 11.99 8.01
CA PHE A 78 5.43 11.42 6.87
C PHE A 78 6.92 11.77 6.89
N LYS A 79 7.27 13.03 7.16
CA LYS A 79 8.66 13.48 7.28
C LYS A 79 9.40 12.75 8.39
N ASP A 80 8.79 12.60 9.57
CA ASP A 80 9.39 11.91 10.71
C ASP A 80 9.62 10.42 10.38
N VAL A 81 8.63 9.72 9.87
CA VAL A 81 8.72 8.31 9.49
C VAL A 81 9.82 8.09 8.43
N ILE A 82 9.84 8.91 7.38
CA ILE A 82 10.82 8.79 6.29
C ILE A 82 12.23 9.11 6.78
N SER A 83 12.41 10.18 7.56
CA SER A 83 13.74 10.60 8.03
C SER A 83 14.39 9.55 8.94
N ARG A 84 13.60 8.92 9.81
CA ARG A 84 14.10 7.91 10.75
C ARG A 84 14.37 6.55 10.11
N ASN A 85 13.70 6.23 8.98
CA ASN A 85 13.71 4.90 8.39
C ASN A 85 14.11 4.91 6.90
N SER A 86 14.81 5.94 6.44
CA SER A 86 15.09 6.14 5.01
C SER A 86 15.81 4.96 4.35
N SER A 87 16.68 4.26 5.08
CA SER A 87 17.40 3.08 4.61
C SER A 87 16.54 1.82 4.46
N GLU A 88 15.38 1.81 5.14
CA GLU A 88 14.46 0.66 5.16
C GLU A 88 13.35 0.76 4.10
N PHE A 89 13.20 1.96 3.50
CA PHE A 89 12.25 2.16 2.41
C PHE A 89 12.77 1.52 1.13
N GLU A 90 11.96 0.65 0.54
CA GLU A 90 12.32 0.04 -0.72
C GLU A 90 11.76 0.87 -1.88
N MET A 91 12.65 1.52 -2.64
CA MET A 91 12.30 2.40 -3.76
C MET A 91 11.76 1.67 -5.00
N LYS A 92 11.48 0.35 -4.89
CA LYS A 92 10.96 -0.47 -5.98
C LYS A 92 9.48 -0.79 -5.77
N GLY A 93 8.66 -0.47 -6.75
CA GLY A 93 7.23 -0.78 -6.78
C GLY A 93 6.36 0.24 -6.02
N PHE A 94 5.05 0.02 -6.09
CA PHE A 94 4.02 0.90 -5.52
C PHE A 94 3.74 0.55 -4.04
N LYS A 95 4.71 0.74 -3.16
CA LYS A 95 4.61 0.31 -1.75
C LYS A 95 4.81 1.44 -0.75
N ALA A 96 4.76 2.68 -1.21
CA ALA A 96 5.00 3.83 -0.35
C ALA A 96 4.07 3.84 0.87
N LEU A 97 2.79 3.55 0.67
CA LEU A 97 1.83 3.44 1.76
C LEU A 97 2.18 2.31 2.74
N TYR A 98 2.52 1.12 2.24
CA TYR A 98 2.90 -0.01 3.09
C TYR A 98 4.15 0.30 3.91
N ASP A 99 5.19 0.88 3.30
CA ASP A 99 6.40 1.28 3.99
C ASP A 99 6.12 2.36 5.05
N LEU A 100 5.27 3.34 4.74
CA LEU A 100 4.84 4.34 5.73
C LEU A 100 4.13 3.69 6.91
N MET A 101 3.16 2.80 6.67
CA MET A 101 2.41 2.13 7.73
C MET A 101 3.28 1.22 8.59
N LYS A 102 4.27 0.56 7.99
CA LYS A 102 5.22 -0.34 8.67
C LYS A 102 6.04 0.38 9.75
N PHE A 103 6.38 1.64 9.54
CA PHE A 103 7.20 2.45 10.44
C PHE A 103 6.42 3.54 11.17
N ALA A 104 5.13 3.71 10.87
CA ALA A 104 4.29 4.69 11.52
C ALA A 104 4.15 4.44 13.04
N PRO A 105 3.81 5.46 13.84
CA PRO A 105 3.45 5.30 15.24
C PRO A 105 2.33 4.28 15.45
N GLU A 106 2.31 3.60 16.60
CA GLU A 106 1.28 2.59 16.92
C GLU A 106 -0.10 3.21 17.12
N ASP A 107 -0.14 4.45 17.60
CA ASP A 107 -1.33 5.24 17.85
C ASP A 107 -1.83 6.01 16.63
N LEU A 108 -1.22 5.81 15.43
CA LEU A 108 -1.63 6.45 14.18
C LEU A 108 -3.14 6.32 13.94
N ARG A 109 -3.82 7.45 13.76
CA ARG A 109 -5.26 7.48 13.46
C ARG A 109 -5.46 7.38 11.96
N ILE A 110 -6.02 6.25 11.52
CA ILE A 110 -6.28 5.99 10.09
C ILE A 110 -7.75 6.26 9.79
N GLY A 111 -8.00 7.13 8.81
CA GLY A 111 -9.28 7.29 8.14
C GLY A 111 -9.30 6.50 6.82
N GLU A 112 -10.48 6.11 6.38
CA GLU A 112 -10.67 5.48 5.08
C GLU A 112 -11.76 6.23 4.31
N THR A 113 -11.60 6.32 2.98
CA THR A 113 -12.60 6.83 2.06
C THR A 113 -12.70 5.90 0.87
N GLU A 114 -13.92 5.52 0.52
CA GLU A 114 -14.17 4.65 -0.62
C GLU A 114 -14.14 5.47 -1.92
N PHE A 115 -13.72 4.84 -3.00
CA PHE A 115 -13.74 5.42 -4.33
C PHE A 115 -13.89 4.36 -5.43
N GLU A 116 -14.56 4.73 -6.50
CA GLU A 116 -14.62 3.92 -7.71
C GLU A 116 -13.29 3.95 -8.44
N PHE A 117 -12.71 2.78 -8.68
CA PHE A 117 -11.46 2.65 -9.39
C PHE A 117 -11.68 2.68 -10.91
N GLY A 118 -11.26 3.76 -11.54
CA GLY A 118 -11.46 3.99 -12.97
C GLY A 118 -10.68 3.02 -13.87
N THR A 119 -11.09 2.95 -15.14
CA THR A 119 -10.32 2.24 -16.17
C THR A 119 -9.06 3.03 -16.54
N ARG A 120 -7.92 2.33 -16.61
CA ARG A 120 -6.66 2.95 -16.99
C ARG A 120 -6.73 3.47 -18.42
N GLN A 121 -6.43 4.77 -18.62
CA GLN A 121 -6.43 5.41 -19.92
C GLN A 121 -5.09 5.26 -20.68
N GLY A 122 -4.04 4.74 -20.03
CA GLY A 122 -2.74 4.53 -20.65
C GLY A 122 -1.75 3.75 -19.78
N GLY A 123 -0.71 3.20 -20.41
CA GLY A 123 0.36 2.47 -19.76
C GLY A 123 0.06 1.00 -19.45
N GLU A 124 1.13 0.22 -19.29
CA GLU A 124 1.05 -1.19 -18.90
C GLU A 124 1.04 -1.34 -17.37
N SER A 125 0.44 -2.44 -16.89
CA SER A 125 0.46 -2.77 -15.46
C SER A 125 1.87 -3.10 -15.03
N LYS A 126 2.41 -2.36 -14.07
CA LYS A 126 3.76 -2.56 -13.51
C LYS A 126 3.83 -3.67 -12.44
N LEU A 127 2.84 -4.57 -12.35
CA LEU A 127 2.94 -5.74 -11.48
C LEU A 127 3.93 -6.73 -12.12
N SER A 128 5.23 -6.46 -11.95
CA SER A 128 6.32 -7.33 -12.41
C SER A 128 6.68 -8.34 -11.31
N SER A 129 7.34 -9.41 -11.71
CA SER A 129 7.95 -10.39 -10.78
C SER A 129 8.84 -9.71 -9.72
N ASP A 130 9.52 -8.62 -10.09
CA ASP A 130 10.36 -7.83 -9.16
C ASP A 130 9.55 -7.16 -8.05
N VAL A 131 8.35 -6.67 -8.34
CA VAL A 131 7.47 -6.08 -7.33
C VAL A 131 6.98 -7.15 -6.35
N ILE A 132 6.62 -8.33 -6.86
CA ILE A 132 6.20 -9.47 -6.01
C ILE A 132 7.37 -9.92 -5.12
N LEU A 133 8.57 -10.08 -5.69
CA LEU A 133 9.77 -10.45 -4.95
C LEU A 133 10.14 -9.42 -3.88
N SER A 134 9.96 -8.13 -4.18
CA SER A 134 10.18 -7.04 -3.25
C SER A 134 9.20 -7.10 -2.07
N LEU A 135 7.92 -7.33 -2.33
CA LEU A 135 6.92 -7.54 -1.28
C LEU A 135 7.24 -8.75 -0.40
N LEU A 136 7.62 -9.86 -1.01
CA LEU A 136 8.01 -11.07 -0.28
C LEU A 136 9.21 -10.79 0.64
N ARG A 137 10.24 -10.07 0.18
CA ARG A 137 11.41 -9.74 0.99
C ARG A 137 11.09 -8.90 2.22
N GLN A 138 10.09 -8.04 2.12
CA GLN A 138 9.67 -7.17 3.21
C GLN A 138 8.68 -7.81 4.17
N SER A 139 8.12 -8.96 3.81
CA SER A 139 7.14 -9.67 4.64
C SER A 139 7.82 -10.43 5.76
N GLU A 140 7.37 -10.27 6.97
CA GLU A 140 7.87 -10.98 8.14
C GLU A 140 6.95 -12.16 8.49
N PRO A 141 7.48 -13.20 9.14
CA PRO A 141 8.89 -13.46 9.52
C PRO A 141 9.69 -14.16 8.42
N PHE A 142 9.06 -14.69 7.38
CA PHE A 142 9.70 -15.60 6.40
C PHE A 142 10.00 -14.97 5.03
N GLY A 143 9.74 -13.68 4.85
CA GLY A 143 9.78 -13.03 3.56
C GLY A 143 11.13 -13.14 2.83
N LYS A 144 12.24 -12.98 3.53
CA LYS A 144 13.59 -13.12 2.93
C LYS A 144 13.85 -14.55 2.42
N THR A 145 13.36 -15.57 3.15
CA THR A 145 13.52 -16.99 2.78
C THR A 145 12.62 -17.33 1.59
N LEU A 146 11.35 -16.90 1.63
CA LEU A 146 10.41 -17.06 0.53
C LEU A 146 10.89 -16.39 -0.76
N ALA A 147 11.40 -15.17 -0.68
CA ALA A 147 11.94 -14.46 -1.83
C ALA A 147 13.13 -15.18 -2.47
N LYS A 148 14.00 -15.83 -1.66
CA LYS A 148 15.11 -16.65 -2.19
C LYS A 148 14.61 -17.90 -2.92
N LEU A 149 13.57 -18.56 -2.38
CA LEU A 149 12.98 -19.75 -3.01
C LEU A 149 12.29 -19.41 -4.33
N VAL A 150 11.49 -18.34 -4.37
CA VAL A 150 10.82 -17.88 -5.59
C VAL A 150 11.83 -17.45 -6.66
N LYS A 151 12.90 -16.74 -6.27
CA LYS A 151 13.98 -16.37 -7.22
C LYS A 151 14.71 -17.56 -7.82
N LYS A 152 14.73 -18.70 -7.13
CA LYS A 152 15.36 -19.95 -7.63
C LYS A 152 14.44 -20.72 -8.58
N ALA A 153 13.13 -20.48 -8.52
CA ALA A 153 12.11 -21.16 -9.31
C ALA A 153 11.70 -20.37 -10.58
N LEU A 154 12.10 -19.10 -10.70
CA LEU A 154 11.99 -18.26 -11.92
C LEU A 154 13.30 -18.27 -12.71
#